data_dd4a3119f6fefb27a5093321990925c7
#
_entry.id   dd4a3119f6fefb27a5093321990925c7
#
_cell.length_a   1.000
_cell.length_b   1.000
_cell.length_c   1.000
_cell.angle_alpha   90.00
_cell.angle_beta   90.00
_cell.angle_gamma   90.00
#
_symmetry.space_group_name_H-M   'P 1'
#
loop_
_entity.id
_entity.type
_entity.pdbx_description
1 polymer ?
#
loop_
_entity_poly.entity_id
_entity_poly.type
_entity_poly.pdbx_seq_one_letter_code
_entity_poly.pdbx_strand_id
1 'polypeptide(L)'
;GINCSGDNTGGMEEALQVAAGADVILLTIGGKNGWGVTSTVGEGIDSTDIDLPGRQEEFARRAYDLHKKTVVLHYDGRPLSNEFVASHFDAIMEVWQPGEYGSQALCKVLFGEQSPSGHLPVTVARNVGQLPVYYGLPRGSGYVSAGHTGMIRNKNGYINDTAEPL
;
A
#
# COMPACT_ATOMS: atom_id res chain seq x y z
N GLY A 1 10.51 10.25 10.50
CA GLY A 1 9.76 9.09 10.02
C GLY A 1 9.52 8.04 11.09
N ILE A 2 8.99 6.92 10.71
CA ILE A 2 8.68 5.78 11.58
C ILE A 2 9.38 4.52 11.10
N ASN A 3 9.46 3.52 11.95
CA ASN A 3 9.94 2.20 11.54
C ASN A 3 8.93 1.52 10.60
N CYS A 4 9.45 0.70 9.69
CA CYS A 4 8.62 -0.08 8.77
C CYS A 4 7.67 -1.05 9.50
N SER A 5 8.06 -1.56 10.66
CA SER A 5 7.29 -2.50 11.48
C SER A 5 7.36 -2.14 12.95
N GLY A 6 6.41 -2.68 13.75
CA GLY A 6 6.31 -2.40 15.18
C GLY A 6 5.62 -1.06 15.49
N ASP A 7 5.58 -0.72 16.77
CA ASP A 7 4.79 0.39 17.31
C ASP A 7 5.59 1.68 17.57
N ASN A 8 6.84 1.74 17.12
CA ASN A 8 7.66 2.92 17.36
C ASN A 8 7.29 4.07 16.43
N THR A 9 6.69 5.10 16.99
CA THR A 9 6.28 6.34 16.30
C THR A 9 7.18 7.54 16.64
N GLY A 10 8.35 7.32 17.25
CA GLY A 10 9.18 8.39 17.81
C GLY A 10 9.59 9.50 16.85
N GLY A 11 9.69 9.22 15.55
CA GLY A 11 9.98 10.22 14.51
C GLY A 11 8.77 10.68 13.71
N MET A 12 7.55 10.31 14.10
CA MET A 12 6.35 10.65 13.34
C MET A 12 6.05 12.15 13.38
N GLU A 13 6.06 12.75 14.56
CA GLU A 13 5.75 14.18 14.73
C GLU A 13 6.74 15.07 13.98
N GLU A 14 8.03 14.78 14.10
CA GLU A 14 9.07 15.50 13.36
C GLU A 14 8.85 15.40 11.85
N ALA A 15 8.57 14.21 11.33
CA ALA A 15 8.31 14.00 9.91
C ALA A 15 7.07 14.77 9.42
N LEU A 16 6.01 14.81 10.21
CA LEU A 16 4.79 15.55 9.88
C LEU A 16 5.02 17.06 9.93
N GLN A 17 5.84 17.56 10.86
CA GLN A 17 6.24 18.98 10.89
C GLN A 17 7.01 19.37 9.63
N VAL A 18 7.97 18.56 9.20
CA VAL A 18 8.69 18.77 7.95
C VAL A 18 7.75 18.73 6.75
N ALA A 19 6.87 17.74 6.68
CA ALA A 19 5.90 17.58 5.62
C ALA A 19 4.92 18.77 5.53
N ALA A 20 4.50 19.33 6.66
CA ALA A 20 3.62 20.49 6.69
C ALA A 20 4.22 21.72 6.03
N GLY A 21 5.55 21.87 6.05
CA GLY A 21 6.28 22.95 5.39
C GLY A 21 6.59 22.70 3.92
N ALA A 22 6.30 21.52 3.38
CA ALA A 22 6.62 21.17 2.00
C ALA A 22 5.49 21.55 1.04
N ASP A 23 5.82 21.75 -0.24
CA ASP A 23 4.85 21.93 -1.32
C ASP A 23 4.27 20.58 -1.80
N VAL A 24 5.11 19.54 -1.77
CA VAL A 24 4.76 18.19 -2.17
C VAL A 24 5.38 17.19 -1.19
N ILE A 25 4.64 16.18 -0.82
CA ILE A 25 5.10 15.08 0.03
C ILE A 25 5.38 13.86 -0.85
N LEU A 26 6.56 13.28 -0.70
CA LEU A 26 6.84 11.92 -1.16
C LEU A 26 6.75 11.00 0.06
N LEU A 27 5.64 10.28 0.16
CA LEU A 27 5.39 9.36 1.27
C LEU A 27 5.85 7.96 0.88
N THR A 28 6.91 7.48 1.51
CA THR A 28 7.38 6.10 1.32
C THR A 28 6.81 5.20 2.38
N ILE A 29 6.14 4.14 1.96
CA ILE A 29 5.55 3.11 2.81
C ILE A 29 5.83 1.74 2.22
N GLY A 30 5.52 0.68 2.95
CA GLY A 30 5.65 -0.69 2.44
C GLY A 30 6.32 -1.64 3.42
N GLY A 31 6.87 -2.72 2.86
CA GLY A 31 7.53 -3.78 3.61
C GLY A 31 9.05 -3.64 3.65
N LYS A 32 9.65 -4.38 4.56
CA LYS A 32 11.10 -4.52 4.66
C LYS A 32 11.50 -5.95 4.30
N ASN A 33 12.20 -6.09 3.19
CA ASN A 33 12.77 -7.38 2.81
C ASN A 33 14.04 -7.66 3.62
N GLY A 34 14.23 -8.92 3.99
CA GLY A 34 15.43 -9.35 4.69
C GLY A 34 15.21 -10.53 5.60
N TRP A 35 16.08 -10.64 6.59
CA TRP A 35 16.12 -11.71 7.57
C TRP A 35 15.91 -11.14 8.98
N GLY A 36 15.32 -11.93 9.83
CA GLY A 36 15.19 -11.60 11.24
C GLY A 36 13.92 -10.82 11.60
N VAL A 37 13.81 -10.49 12.87
CA VAL A 37 12.58 -10.04 13.53
C VAL A 37 12.03 -8.68 13.06
N THR A 38 12.81 -7.91 12.34
CA THR A 38 12.36 -6.60 11.81
C THR A 38 11.95 -6.66 10.35
N SER A 39 12.13 -7.81 9.69
CA SER A 39 11.72 -8.00 8.30
C SER A 39 10.23 -8.34 8.23
N THR A 40 9.57 -7.87 7.19
CA THR A 40 8.13 -8.12 6.96
C THR A 40 7.90 -9.06 5.79
N VAL A 41 8.95 -9.31 4.99
CA VAL A 41 8.95 -10.20 3.84
C VAL A 41 10.36 -10.76 3.65
N GLY A 42 10.46 -12.00 3.17
CA GLY A 42 11.74 -12.68 2.90
C GLY A 42 11.63 -14.18 3.09
N GLU A 43 12.75 -14.87 2.94
CA GLU A 43 12.81 -16.31 3.16
C GLU A 43 12.44 -16.67 4.60
N GLY A 44 11.49 -17.57 4.78
CA GLY A 44 11.01 -18.00 6.11
C GLY A 44 10.20 -16.93 6.86
N ILE A 45 9.73 -15.88 6.15
CA ILE A 45 8.93 -14.81 6.76
C ILE A 45 7.57 -14.76 6.07
N ASP A 46 6.58 -15.29 6.75
CA ASP A 46 5.18 -15.24 6.36
C ASP A 46 4.41 -14.20 7.17
N SER A 47 3.25 -13.83 6.68
CA SER A 47 2.35 -12.92 7.36
C SER A 47 0.94 -13.50 7.39
N THR A 48 0.24 -13.27 8.48
CA THR A 48 -1.18 -13.59 8.63
C THR A 48 -2.06 -12.45 8.16
N ASP A 49 -1.46 -11.34 7.78
CA ASP A 49 -2.11 -10.12 7.33
C ASP A 49 -1.42 -9.58 6.08
N ILE A 50 -2.13 -8.83 5.27
CA ILE A 50 -1.63 -8.16 4.08
C ILE A 50 -1.70 -6.63 4.16
N ASP A 51 -2.09 -6.09 5.32
CA ASP A 51 -2.13 -4.66 5.56
C ASP A 51 -0.70 -4.08 5.72
N LEU A 52 -0.60 -2.77 5.68
CA LEU A 52 0.67 -2.10 5.94
C LEU A 52 1.21 -2.45 7.33
N PRO A 53 2.46 -2.89 7.44
CA PRO A 53 3.01 -3.27 8.71
C PRO A 53 3.22 -2.09 9.67
N GLY A 54 3.10 -2.36 10.95
CA GLY A 54 3.35 -1.39 12.02
C GLY A 54 2.35 -0.24 12.04
N ARG A 55 2.86 0.98 12.17
CA ARG A 55 2.05 2.20 12.27
C ARG A 55 2.00 3.02 10.98
N GLN A 56 2.31 2.42 9.85
CA GLN A 56 2.43 3.13 8.57
C GLN A 56 1.08 3.67 8.08
N GLU A 57 -0.01 2.96 8.28
CA GLU A 57 -1.34 3.48 7.92
C GLU A 57 -1.71 4.71 8.75
N GLU A 58 -1.42 4.72 10.06
CA GLU A 58 -1.61 5.90 10.89
C GLU A 58 -0.79 7.08 10.37
N PHE A 59 0.47 6.84 10.01
CA PHE A 59 1.32 7.87 9.43
C PHE A 59 0.76 8.42 8.11
N ALA A 60 0.28 7.54 7.24
CA ALA A 60 -0.35 7.92 5.97
C ALA A 60 -1.62 8.77 6.21
N ARG A 61 -2.48 8.38 7.15
CA ARG A 61 -3.67 9.15 7.54
C ARG A 61 -3.31 10.55 8.01
N ARG A 62 -2.34 10.66 8.89
CA ARG A 62 -1.87 11.95 9.40
C ARG A 62 -1.18 12.80 8.34
N ALA A 63 -0.46 12.19 7.39
CA ALA A 63 0.10 12.90 6.25
C ALA A 63 -0.99 13.44 5.31
N TYR A 64 -2.05 12.67 5.09
CA TYR A 64 -3.22 13.10 4.32
C TYR A 64 -3.91 14.31 4.96
N ASP A 65 -4.05 14.34 6.28
CA ASP A 65 -4.66 15.45 7.03
C ASP A 65 -3.90 16.78 6.91
N LEU A 66 -2.67 16.76 6.40
CA LEU A 66 -1.94 17.98 6.07
C LEU A 66 -2.44 18.68 4.80
N HIS A 67 -3.31 18.03 4.03
CA HIS A 67 -3.88 18.53 2.78
C HIS A 67 -2.83 19.01 1.76
N LYS A 68 -1.72 18.32 1.69
CA LYS A 68 -0.64 18.58 0.73
C LYS A 68 -0.74 17.62 -0.45
N LYS A 69 -0.27 18.05 -1.62
CA LYS A 69 -0.05 17.13 -2.74
C LYS A 69 0.90 16.03 -2.31
N THR A 70 0.47 14.79 -2.41
CA THR A 70 1.24 13.65 -1.93
C THR A 70 1.34 12.57 -2.99
N VAL A 71 2.56 12.13 -3.26
CA VAL A 71 2.84 10.93 -4.05
C VAL A 71 3.23 9.83 -3.08
N VAL A 72 2.51 8.73 -3.13
CA VAL A 72 2.81 7.55 -2.31
C VAL A 72 3.66 6.58 -3.11
N LEU A 73 4.74 6.13 -2.50
CA LEU A 73 5.67 5.18 -3.06
C LEU A 73 5.67 3.92 -2.18
N HIS A 74 5.18 2.83 -2.74
CA HIS A 74 5.21 1.53 -2.10
C HIS A 74 6.51 0.80 -2.43
N TYR A 75 7.29 0.47 -1.39
CA TYR A 75 8.49 -0.35 -1.49
C TYR A 75 8.22 -1.71 -0.85
N ASP A 76 7.86 -2.68 -1.65
CA ASP A 76 7.36 -3.95 -1.17
C ASP A 76 8.08 -5.16 -1.79
N GLY A 77 8.07 -6.27 -1.07
CA GLY A 77 8.47 -7.57 -1.59
C GLY A 77 7.29 -8.52 -1.75
N ARG A 78 6.10 -8.07 -1.34
CA ARG A 78 4.80 -8.74 -1.55
C ARG A 78 3.72 -7.67 -1.68
N PRO A 79 2.60 -7.96 -2.37
CA PRO A 79 1.48 -7.02 -2.44
C PRO A 79 0.94 -6.76 -1.03
N LEU A 80 0.88 -5.49 -0.65
CA LEU A 80 0.25 -5.04 0.58
C LEU A 80 -1.07 -4.34 0.26
N SER A 81 -2.08 -4.63 1.06
CA SER A 81 -3.36 -3.94 1.00
C SER A 81 -3.27 -2.60 1.72
N ASN A 82 -3.81 -1.56 1.12
CA ASN A 82 -4.06 -0.32 1.84
C ASN A 82 -5.23 0.44 1.22
N GLU A 83 -6.43 0.09 1.65
CA GLU A 83 -7.66 0.71 1.15
C GLU A 83 -7.69 2.23 1.41
N PHE A 84 -7.15 2.68 2.54
CA PHE A 84 -7.10 4.11 2.85
C PHE A 84 -6.22 4.85 1.83
N VAL A 85 -5.00 4.36 1.59
CA VAL A 85 -4.10 4.99 0.63
C VAL A 85 -4.70 4.97 -0.77
N ALA A 86 -5.22 3.83 -1.21
CA ALA A 86 -5.80 3.68 -2.54
C ALA A 86 -7.00 4.62 -2.80
N SER A 87 -7.76 4.96 -1.75
CA SER A 87 -8.97 5.78 -1.88
C SER A 87 -8.76 7.28 -1.63
N HIS A 88 -7.63 7.68 -1.04
CA HIS A 88 -7.42 9.07 -0.60
C HIS A 88 -6.26 9.79 -1.29
N PHE A 89 -5.30 9.07 -1.84
CA PHE A 89 -4.17 9.68 -2.51
C PHE A 89 -4.28 9.59 -4.04
N ASP A 90 -4.00 10.69 -4.73
CA ASP A 90 -4.17 10.80 -6.18
C ASP A 90 -3.05 10.14 -6.98
N ALA A 91 -1.88 9.96 -6.38
CA ALA A 91 -0.71 9.40 -7.04
C ALA A 91 -0.07 8.32 -6.15
N ILE A 92 -0.13 7.08 -6.63
CA ILE A 92 0.44 5.92 -5.95
C ILE A 92 1.31 5.18 -6.96
N MET A 93 2.50 4.82 -6.57
CA MET A 93 3.42 4.04 -7.38
C MET A 93 3.89 2.81 -6.61
N GLU A 94 3.69 1.64 -7.19
CA GLU A 94 4.30 0.41 -6.70
C GLU A 94 5.72 0.32 -7.25
N VAL A 95 6.69 0.44 -6.37
CA VAL A 95 8.12 0.52 -6.72
C VAL A 95 8.80 -0.84 -6.58
N TRP A 96 8.22 -1.74 -5.79
CA TRP A 96 8.82 -3.03 -5.42
C TRP A 96 10.22 -2.84 -4.84
N GLN A 97 11.17 -3.64 -5.33
CA GLN A 97 12.58 -3.58 -4.96
C GLN A 97 13.40 -3.21 -6.20
N PRO A 98 13.59 -1.92 -6.48
CA PRO A 98 14.03 -1.44 -7.78
C PRO A 98 15.52 -1.63 -8.05
N GLY A 99 16.29 -2.16 -7.10
CA GLY A 99 17.72 -2.44 -7.27
C GLY A 99 18.61 -1.19 -7.33
N GLU A 100 19.82 -1.36 -7.84
CA GLU A 100 20.89 -0.36 -7.79
C GLU A 100 20.51 0.96 -8.51
N TYR A 101 19.89 0.88 -9.67
CA TYR A 101 19.50 2.06 -10.47
C TYR A 101 18.08 2.55 -10.20
N GLY A 102 17.41 1.98 -9.20
CA GLY A 102 16.01 2.27 -8.91
C GLY A 102 15.72 3.71 -8.58
N SER A 103 16.60 4.36 -7.80
CA SER A 103 16.44 5.78 -7.48
C SER A 103 16.52 6.68 -8.70
N GLN A 104 17.43 6.38 -9.64
CA GLN A 104 17.54 7.14 -10.89
C GLN A 104 16.30 6.96 -11.78
N ALA A 105 15.82 5.73 -11.91
CA ALA A 105 14.61 5.43 -12.66
C ALA A 105 13.37 6.12 -12.04
N LEU A 106 13.25 6.04 -10.74
CA LEU A 106 12.16 6.68 -10.01
C LEU A 106 12.17 8.21 -10.18
N CYS A 107 13.33 8.85 -10.08
CA CYS A 107 13.45 10.29 -10.33
C CYS A 107 12.98 10.67 -11.73
N LYS A 108 13.37 9.92 -12.76
CA LYS A 108 12.91 10.17 -14.14
C LYS A 108 11.39 10.14 -14.29
N VAL A 109 10.75 9.21 -13.58
CA VAL A 109 9.28 9.12 -13.58
C VAL A 109 8.67 10.27 -12.79
N LEU A 110 9.15 10.55 -11.59
CA LEU A 110 8.61 11.59 -10.71
C LEU A 110 8.75 13.00 -11.31
N PHE A 111 9.83 13.26 -12.05
CA PHE A 111 10.05 14.55 -12.72
C PHE A 111 9.53 14.59 -14.16
N GLY A 112 8.83 13.56 -14.61
CA GLY A 112 8.17 13.54 -15.90
C GLY A 112 9.10 13.35 -17.12
N GLU A 113 10.35 12.93 -16.89
CA GLU A 113 11.27 12.62 -17.98
C GLU A 113 10.88 11.31 -18.68
N GLN A 114 10.21 10.42 -17.98
CA GLN A 114 9.77 9.13 -18.48
C GLN A 114 8.42 8.75 -17.89
N SER A 115 7.50 8.27 -18.72
CA SER A 115 6.25 7.68 -18.25
C SER A 115 6.48 6.28 -17.68
N PRO A 116 5.80 5.93 -16.56
CA PRO A 116 5.82 4.56 -16.06
C PRO A 116 5.17 3.63 -17.09
N SER A 117 5.84 2.54 -17.42
CA SER A 117 5.38 1.55 -18.42
C SER A 117 5.07 0.18 -17.81
N GLY A 118 5.39 -0.01 -16.53
CA GLY A 118 5.13 -1.25 -15.82
C GLY A 118 3.64 -1.43 -15.50
N HIS A 119 3.22 -2.70 -15.40
CA HIS A 119 1.92 -3.09 -14.91
C HIS A 119 2.11 -3.99 -13.70
N LEU A 120 1.15 -3.99 -12.79
CA LEU A 120 1.19 -4.88 -11.64
C LEU A 120 1.16 -6.34 -12.11
N PRO A 121 2.12 -7.18 -11.68
CA PRO A 121 2.18 -8.58 -12.08
C PRO A 121 1.19 -9.46 -11.31
N VAL A 122 0.56 -8.92 -10.28
CA VAL A 122 -0.36 -9.60 -9.37
C VAL A 122 -1.51 -8.68 -9.02
N THR A 123 -2.63 -9.27 -8.63
CA THR A 123 -3.77 -8.54 -8.10
C THR A 123 -3.51 -8.16 -6.65
N VAL A 124 -3.77 -6.90 -6.29
CA VAL A 124 -3.70 -6.43 -4.91
C VAL A 124 -5.08 -6.59 -4.28
N ALA A 125 -5.19 -7.50 -3.32
CA ALA A 125 -6.44 -7.73 -2.60
C ALA A 125 -6.72 -6.58 -1.62
N ARG A 126 -8.00 -6.27 -1.37
CA ARG A 126 -8.39 -5.25 -0.39
C ARG A 126 -8.12 -5.66 1.04
N ASN A 127 -8.15 -6.94 1.31
CA ASN A 127 -7.91 -7.51 2.64
C ASN A 127 -7.64 -9.01 2.52
N VAL A 128 -7.12 -9.60 3.58
CA VAL A 128 -6.75 -11.02 3.63
C VAL A 128 -7.94 -11.95 3.36
N GLY A 129 -9.16 -11.56 3.69
CA GLY A 129 -10.37 -12.37 3.46
C GLY A 129 -10.76 -12.49 1.99
N GLN A 130 -10.18 -11.66 1.12
CA GLN A 130 -10.41 -11.75 -0.33
C GLN A 130 -9.50 -12.79 -1.01
N LEU A 131 -8.46 -13.24 -0.34
CA LEU A 131 -7.52 -14.21 -0.89
C LEU A 131 -8.13 -15.64 -0.94
N PRO A 132 -7.77 -16.45 -1.95
CA PRO A 132 -6.85 -16.17 -3.05
C PRO A 132 -7.52 -15.40 -4.21
N VAL A 133 -6.80 -14.44 -4.79
CA VAL A 133 -7.24 -13.68 -5.97
C VAL A 133 -6.44 -14.14 -7.18
N TYR A 134 -7.05 -14.92 -8.05
CA TYR A 134 -6.41 -15.42 -9.25
C TYR A 134 -6.79 -14.58 -10.47
N TYR A 135 -5.82 -14.31 -11.32
CA TYR A 135 -6.06 -13.60 -12.60
C TYR A 135 -7.19 -14.23 -13.44
N GLY A 136 -7.24 -15.56 -13.47
CA GLY A 136 -8.23 -16.32 -14.24
C GLY A 136 -9.53 -16.59 -13.50
N LEU A 137 -9.78 -15.97 -12.34
CA LEU A 137 -11.03 -16.20 -11.62
C LEU A 137 -12.21 -15.61 -12.40
N PRO A 138 -13.18 -16.42 -12.84
CA PRO A 138 -14.32 -15.91 -13.59
C PRO A 138 -15.15 -14.96 -12.71
N ARG A 139 -15.60 -13.85 -13.29
CA ARG A 139 -16.56 -12.97 -12.62
C ARG A 139 -17.80 -13.78 -12.22
N GLY A 140 -18.18 -13.65 -10.95
CA GLY A 140 -19.34 -14.37 -10.42
C GLY A 140 -19.07 -15.76 -9.89
N SER A 141 -17.80 -16.12 -9.65
CA SER A 141 -17.46 -17.36 -8.92
C SER A 141 -17.87 -17.35 -7.44
N GLY A 142 -18.25 -16.20 -6.92
CA GLY A 142 -18.83 -16.04 -5.59
C GLY A 142 -20.37 -15.96 -5.63
N TYR A 143 -20.99 -16.04 -4.49
CA TYR A 143 -22.43 -15.82 -4.32
C TYR A 143 -22.78 -14.35 -4.56
N VAL A 144 -22.92 -13.95 -5.81
CA VAL A 144 -23.44 -12.64 -6.15
C VAL A 144 -24.94 -12.77 -6.38
N SER A 145 -25.74 -12.35 -5.43
CA SER A 145 -27.13 -12.07 -5.75
C SER A 145 -27.16 -10.85 -6.67
N ALA A 146 -27.88 -10.97 -7.79
CA ALA A 146 -28.04 -9.88 -8.75
C ALA A 146 -28.44 -8.58 -8.02
N GLY A 147 -27.63 -7.55 -8.13
CA GLY A 147 -27.86 -6.25 -7.49
C GLY A 147 -26.91 -5.85 -6.37
N HIS A 148 -26.00 -6.71 -5.95
CA HIS A 148 -24.96 -6.36 -4.99
C HIS A 148 -23.64 -6.11 -5.72
N THR A 149 -23.44 -4.87 -6.12
CA THR A 149 -22.15 -4.41 -6.63
C THR A 149 -21.45 -3.64 -5.51
N GLY A 150 -20.32 -4.16 -5.09
CA GLY A 150 -19.44 -3.49 -4.14
C GLY A 150 -19.32 -4.15 -2.78
N MET A 151 -18.23 -3.82 -2.15
CA MET A 151 -17.89 -4.28 -0.81
C MET A 151 -18.80 -3.62 0.22
N ILE A 152 -19.67 -4.38 0.84
CA ILE A 152 -20.39 -3.91 2.02
C ILE A 152 -19.64 -4.40 3.25
N ARG A 153 -18.83 -3.53 3.82
CA ARG A 153 -18.35 -3.73 5.18
C ARG A 153 -19.51 -3.49 6.12
N ASN A 154 -20.04 -4.53 6.69
CA ASN A 154 -21.09 -4.38 7.70
C ASN A 154 -20.49 -3.90 9.03
N LYS A 155 -21.38 -3.53 9.96
CA LYS A 155 -21.01 -3.04 11.31
C LYS A 155 -20.11 -3.99 12.10
N ASN A 156 -20.06 -5.25 11.73
CA ASN A 156 -19.33 -6.30 12.43
C ASN A 156 -17.97 -6.63 11.76
N GLY A 157 -17.57 -5.87 10.76
CA GLY A 157 -16.31 -6.09 10.04
C GLY A 157 -16.33 -7.22 9.01
N TYR A 158 -17.48 -7.82 8.74
CA TYR A 158 -17.60 -8.81 7.68
C TYR A 158 -17.64 -8.13 6.30
N ILE A 159 -17.05 -8.76 5.33
CA ILE A 159 -16.96 -8.28 3.95
C ILE A 159 -17.72 -9.25 3.06
N ASN A 160 -18.59 -8.72 2.20
CA ASN A 160 -19.12 -9.50 1.11
C ASN A 160 -18.03 -9.74 0.07
N ASP A 161 -17.96 -10.93 -0.45
CA ASP A 161 -16.92 -11.50 -1.29
C ASP A 161 -16.77 -10.91 -2.69
N THR A 162 -17.56 -9.91 -3.02
CA THR A 162 -17.66 -9.35 -4.38
C THR A 162 -16.89 -8.05 -4.58
N ALA A 163 -16.09 -7.65 -3.60
CA ALA A 163 -15.29 -6.45 -3.73
C ALA A 163 -14.28 -6.59 -4.87
N GLU A 164 -14.23 -5.59 -5.73
CA GLU A 164 -13.13 -5.49 -6.68
C GLU A 164 -11.81 -5.30 -5.91
N PRO A 165 -10.71 -5.86 -6.38
CA PRO A 165 -9.38 -5.60 -5.83
C PRO A 165 -9.03 -4.12 -5.87
N LEU A 166 -8.01 -3.74 -5.13
CA LEU A 166 -7.44 -2.39 -5.13
C LEU A 166 -6.76 -2.06 -6.46
#